data_6864adb3b0c468734270c7dcff9c8fe6
#
_entry.id   6864adb3b0c468734270c7dcff9c8fe6
#
_cell.length_a   1.000
_cell.length_b   1.000
_cell.length_c   1.000
_cell.angle_alpha   90.00
_cell.angle_beta   90.00
_cell.angle_gamma   90.00
#
_symmetry.space_group_name_H-M   'P 1'
#
loop_
_entity.id
_entity.type
_entity.pdbx_description
1 polymer ?
#
loop_
_entity_poly.entity_id
_entity_poly.type
_entity_poly.pdbx_seq_one_letter_code
_entity_poly.pdbx_strand_id
1 'polypeptide(L)'
;MSASSLALASASPARDFTRDSSLFALPTEETSEQDLLAGLMTSSPSLASASALLQIFPSIGHVITADASQLHAFGLTGRDIAMFRRVREIACRMARADVRARPVLGNWQALLAYLLTAMAYEQIEQFRVLFLDRKNHLIADEVQQRGTVNHTPVYPREVLKRALILNASALIVAHNHPSGDPKPSRADIEMTRELKAAAKALEIELHDHVVIGHGTHASFRSLGLL
;
A
#
# COMPACT_ATOMS: atom_id res chain seq x y z
N MET A 1 -50.85 13.17 55.26
CA MET A 1 -50.35 11.80 55.49
C MET A 1 -50.48 11.04 54.20
N SER A 2 -49.43 10.85 53.46
CA SER A 2 -49.21 9.70 52.58
C SER A 2 -47.84 9.86 51.93
N ALA A 3 -46.93 8.99 52.29
CA ALA A 3 -45.56 8.95 51.74
C ALA A 3 -45.55 8.30 50.37
N SER A 4 -45.06 9.02 49.42
CA SER A 4 -44.79 8.48 48.04
C SER A 4 -43.44 7.80 48.00
N SER A 5 -43.46 6.49 47.74
CA SER A 5 -42.31 5.65 47.56
C SER A 5 -41.72 5.94 46.18
N LEU A 6 -40.49 6.51 46.13
CA LEU A 6 -39.69 6.56 44.90
C LEU A 6 -39.00 5.21 44.69
N ALA A 7 -39.41 4.51 43.65
CA ALA A 7 -38.74 3.31 43.21
C ALA A 7 -37.38 3.69 42.59
N LEU A 8 -36.29 3.17 43.17
CA LEU A 8 -34.94 3.20 42.60
C LEU A 8 -34.92 2.38 41.31
N ALA A 9 -34.66 3.05 40.22
CA ALA A 9 -34.33 2.40 38.93
C ALA A 9 -33.03 1.62 39.11
N SER A 10 -33.09 0.33 38.81
CA SER A 10 -31.95 -0.58 38.83
C SER A 10 -30.90 -0.11 37.77
N ALA A 11 -29.72 0.21 38.27
CA ALA A 11 -28.56 0.44 37.42
C ALA A 11 -28.24 -0.85 36.63
N SER A 12 -28.20 -0.74 35.34
CA SER A 12 -27.66 -1.78 34.45
C SER A 12 -26.23 -2.15 34.89
N PRO A 13 -25.86 -3.43 34.91
CA PRO A 13 -24.49 -3.81 35.26
C PRO A 13 -23.53 -3.20 34.25
N ALA A 14 -22.58 -2.44 34.77
CA ALA A 14 -21.44 -1.97 34.00
C ALA A 14 -20.81 -3.20 33.31
N ARG A 15 -20.70 -3.17 31.97
CA ARG A 15 -19.95 -4.19 31.22
C ARG A 15 -18.51 -4.14 31.72
N ASP A 16 -18.12 -5.19 32.39
CA ASP A 16 -16.74 -5.40 32.82
C ASP A 16 -15.89 -5.60 31.57
N PHE A 17 -15.30 -4.52 31.07
CA PHE A 17 -14.26 -4.56 30.06
C PHE A 17 -12.98 -4.97 30.79
N THR A 18 -12.82 -6.24 31.09
CA THR A 18 -11.50 -6.83 31.30
C THR A 18 -10.79 -6.76 29.96
N ARG A 19 -10.24 -5.59 29.68
CA ARG A 19 -9.36 -5.38 28.53
C ARG A 19 -8.16 -6.27 28.76
N ASP A 20 -7.97 -7.25 27.89
CA ASP A 20 -6.73 -8.00 27.84
C ASP A 20 -5.59 -6.97 27.72
N SER A 21 -4.84 -6.81 28.81
CA SER A 21 -3.81 -5.78 28.91
C SER A 21 -2.70 -5.98 27.86
N SER A 22 -2.59 -7.17 27.29
CA SER A 22 -1.64 -7.49 26.22
C SER A 22 -1.95 -6.73 24.92
N LEU A 23 -3.22 -6.45 24.61
CA LEU A 23 -3.63 -5.72 23.40
C LEU A 23 -3.22 -4.22 23.42
N PHE A 24 -2.86 -3.69 24.58
CA PHE A 24 -2.43 -2.29 24.77
C PHE A 24 -0.95 -2.16 25.10
N ALA A 25 -0.21 -3.26 25.17
CA ALA A 25 1.24 -3.23 25.25
C ALA A 25 1.84 -2.60 24.00
N LEU A 26 2.94 -1.86 24.15
CA LEU A 26 3.67 -1.35 22.99
C LEU A 26 4.20 -2.52 22.18
N PRO A 27 4.00 -2.54 20.84
CA PRO A 27 4.49 -3.60 19.99
C PRO A 27 6.02 -3.63 20.01
N THR A 28 6.56 -4.83 19.95
CA THR A 28 7.99 -5.13 19.82
C THR A 28 8.25 -5.87 18.50
N GLU A 29 9.51 -6.11 18.14
CA GLU A 29 9.84 -6.91 16.96
C GLU A 29 9.33 -8.35 17.04
N GLU A 30 9.06 -8.86 18.25
CA GLU A 30 8.49 -10.20 18.50
C GLU A 30 6.94 -10.21 18.47
N THR A 31 6.28 -9.05 18.37
CA THR A 31 4.82 -8.96 18.34
C THR A 31 4.28 -9.63 17.08
N SER A 32 3.43 -10.63 17.25
CA SER A 32 2.86 -11.38 16.13
C SER A 32 1.94 -10.51 15.24
N GLU A 33 1.78 -10.87 13.96
CA GLU A 33 0.80 -10.21 13.07
C GLU A 33 -0.62 -10.26 13.65
N GLN A 34 -0.94 -11.35 14.37
CA GLN A 34 -2.24 -11.52 15.03
C GLN A 34 -2.45 -10.49 16.14
N ASP A 35 -1.43 -10.25 16.97
CA ASP A 35 -1.50 -9.25 18.07
C ASP A 35 -1.57 -7.84 17.50
N LEU A 36 -0.77 -7.53 16.48
CA LEU A 36 -0.81 -6.24 15.79
C LEU A 36 -2.20 -5.97 15.20
N LEU A 37 -2.76 -6.97 14.52
CA LEU A 37 -4.08 -6.86 13.89
C LEU A 37 -5.18 -6.68 14.94
N ALA A 38 -5.16 -7.48 16.01
CA ALA A 38 -6.12 -7.35 17.12
C ALA A 38 -6.05 -5.97 17.78
N GLY A 39 -4.85 -5.42 17.95
CA GLY A 39 -4.65 -4.07 18.49
C GLY A 39 -5.17 -2.94 17.59
N LEU A 40 -5.24 -3.18 16.27
CA LEU A 40 -5.81 -2.22 15.32
C LEU A 40 -7.35 -2.26 15.24
N MET A 41 -7.97 -3.35 15.69
CA MET A 41 -9.42 -3.51 15.68
C MET A 41 -10.05 -2.73 16.85
N THR A 42 -10.76 -1.65 16.52
CA THR A 42 -11.28 -0.70 17.53
C THR A 42 -12.65 -1.08 18.07
N SER A 43 -13.44 -1.83 17.29
CA SER A 43 -14.84 -2.13 17.61
C SER A 43 -15.01 -3.45 18.35
N SER A 44 -14.15 -4.42 18.07
CA SER A 44 -14.14 -5.73 18.72
C SER A 44 -12.71 -6.29 18.72
N PRO A 45 -11.79 -5.70 19.51
CA PRO A 45 -10.43 -6.19 19.59
C PRO A 45 -10.44 -7.60 20.16
N SER A 46 -10.05 -8.58 19.36
CA SER A 46 -10.06 -9.98 19.73
C SER A 46 -9.01 -10.74 18.93
N LEU A 47 -8.19 -11.51 19.64
CA LEU A 47 -7.23 -12.42 19.01
C LEU A 47 -7.93 -13.47 18.14
N ALA A 48 -9.11 -13.93 18.53
CA ALA A 48 -9.89 -14.89 17.75
C ALA A 48 -10.32 -14.29 16.41
N SER A 49 -10.78 -13.03 16.38
CA SER A 49 -11.17 -12.33 15.15
C SER A 49 -9.95 -12.07 14.25
N ALA A 50 -8.81 -11.66 14.83
CA ALA A 50 -7.56 -11.47 14.11
C ALA A 50 -7.04 -12.79 13.52
N SER A 51 -7.09 -13.89 14.28
CA SER A 51 -6.73 -15.22 13.81
C SER A 51 -7.61 -15.66 12.64
N ALA A 52 -8.92 -15.46 12.72
CA ALA A 52 -9.84 -15.81 11.64
C ALA A 52 -9.54 -15.06 10.34
N LEU A 53 -9.17 -13.77 10.44
CA LEU A 53 -8.73 -12.98 9.26
C LEU A 53 -7.45 -13.55 8.67
N LEU A 54 -6.43 -13.87 9.48
CA LEU A 54 -5.15 -14.40 9.01
C LEU A 54 -5.23 -15.86 8.50
N GLN A 55 -6.32 -16.58 8.75
CA GLN A 55 -6.59 -17.87 8.09
C GLN A 55 -7.05 -17.71 6.63
N ILE A 56 -7.66 -16.57 6.30
CA ILE A 56 -8.18 -16.29 4.95
C ILE A 56 -7.20 -15.41 4.16
N PHE A 57 -6.61 -14.43 4.82
CA PHE A 57 -5.65 -13.51 4.18
C PHE A 57 -4.21 -13.93 4.52
N PRO A 58 -3.33 -14.07 3.52
CA PRO A 58 -1.98 -14.61 3.73
C PRO A 58 -1.07 -13.80 4.68
N SER A 59 -1.39 -12.53 4.95
CA SER A 59 -0.62 -11.65 5.87
C SER A 59 -1.45 -10.45 6.30
N ILE A 60 -0.96 -9.73 7.30
CA ILE A 60 -1.54 -8.45 7.75
C ILE A 60 -1.61 -7.43 6.59
N GLY A 61 -0.64 -7.43 5.68
CA GLY A 61 -0.64 -6.58 4.49
C GLY A 61 -1.87 -6.82 3.61
N HIS A 62 -2.25 -8.07 3.39
CA HIS A 62 -3.46 -8.42 2.64
C HIS A 62 -4.73 -8.02 3.39
N VAL A 63 -4.78 -8.16 4.72
CA VAL A 63 -5.94 -7.74 5.53
C VAL A 63 -6.15 -6.22 5.41
N ILE A 64 -5.12 -5.42 5.66
CA ILE A 64 -5.27 -3.95 5.68
C ILE A 64 -5.54 -3.33 4.31
N THR A 65 -5.31 -4.08 3.22
CA THR A 65 -5.59 -3.66 1.84
C THR A 65 -6.84 -4.30 1.24
N ALA A 66 -7.42 -5.31 1.91
CA ALA A 66 -8.60 -6.05 1.45
C ALA A 66 -9.79 -5.12 1.15
N ASP A 67 -10.68 -5.56 0.27
CA ASP A 67 -11.89 -4.81 -0.04
C ASP A 67 -12.78 -4.64 1.20
N ALA A 68 -13.44 -3.49 1.30
CA ALA A 68 -14.31 -3.19 2.44
C ALA A 68 -15.45 -4.19 2.60
N SER A 69 -16.00 -4.69 1.48
CA SER A 69 -17.08 -5.69 1.50
C SER A 69 -16.61 -7.02 2.08
N GLN A 70 -15.39 -7.44 1.73
CA GLN A 70 -14.78 -8.64 2.31
C GLN A 70 -14.60 -8.49 3.83
N LEU A 71 -14.03 -7.36 4.28
CA LEU A 71 -13.80 -7.09 5.70
C LEU A 71 -15.12 -7.00 6.48
N HIS A 72 -16.16 -6.40 5.91
CA HIS A 72 -17.50 -6.37 6.52
C HIS A 72 -18.10 -7.76 6.69
N ALA A 73 -17.86 -8.69 5.75
CA ALA A 73 -18.32 -10.07 5.87
C ALA A 73 -17.71 -10.81 7.07
N PHE A 74 -16.54 -10.37 7.55
CA PHE A 74 -15.89 -10.83 8.79
C PHE A 74 -16.31 -10.03 10.03
N GLY A 75 -17.31 -9.16 9.93
CA GLY A 75 -17.84 -8.40 11.05
C GLY A 75 -17.04 -7.15 11.42
N LEU A 76 -16.04 -6.74 10.59
CA LEU A 76 -15.34 -5.49 10.82
C LEU A 76 -16.26 -4.31 10.52
N THR A 77 -16.18 -3.30 11.37
CA THR A 77 -16.94 -2.07 11.21
C THR A 77 -16.23 -1.09 10.26
N GLY A 78 -16.96 -0.10 9.76
CA GLY A 78 -16.36 0.98 8.98
C GLY A 78 -15.25 1.73 9.74
N ARG A 79 -15.29 1.73 11.08
CA ARG A 79 -14.24 2.34 11.92
C ARG A 79 -12.93 1.53 11.87
N ASP A 80 -13.02 0.20 11.91
CA ASP A 80 -11.87 -0.69 11.82
C ASP A 80 -11.22 -0.58 10.45
N ILE A 81 -12.03 -0.62 9.39
CA ILE A 81 -11.56 -0.46 8.01
C ILE A 81 -10.88 0.91 7.83
N ALA A 82 -11.46 1.98 8.37
CA ALA A 82 -10.85 3.30 8.32
C ALA A 82 -9.51 3.35 9.07
N MET A 83 -9.37 2.61 10.19
CA MET A 83 -8.11 2.49 10.92
C MET A 83 -7.05 1.81 10.05
N PHE A 84 -7.38 0.67 9.42
CA PHE A 84 -6.47 -0.04 8.50
C PHE A 84 -5.97 0.86 7.38
N ARG A 85 -6.88 1.62 6.73
CA ARG A 85 -6.51 2.57 5.67
C ARG A 85 -5.60 3.69 6.17
N ARG A 86 -5.81 4.19 7.39
CA ARG A 86 -4.96 5.23 8.00
C ARG A 86 -3.56 4.71 8.30
N VAL A 87 -3.45 3.50 8.88
CA VAL A 87 -2.14 2.88 9.17
C VAL A 87 -1.35 2.71 7.89
N ARG A 88 -1.97 2.18 6.84
CA ARG A 88 -1.35 2.05 5.53
C ARG A 88 -0.89 3.40 4.96
N GLU A 89 -1.76 4.41 4.99
CA GLU A 89 -1.44 5.75 4.49
C GLU A 89 -0.26 6.38 5.26
N ILE A 90 -0.22 6.22 6.58
CA ILE A 90 0.91 6.69 7.39
C ILE A 90 2.19 5.99 6.97
N ALA A 91 2.20 4.67 6.86
CA ALA A 91 3.36 3.90 6.43
C ALA A 91 3.85 4.34 5.04
N CYS A 92 2.95 4.53 4.07
CA CYS A 92 3.29 5.03 2.74
C CYS A 92 3.89 6.45 2.79
N ARG A 93 3.36 7.34 3.63
CA ARG A 93 3.90 8.71 3.76
C ARG A 93 5.29 8.71 4.39
N MET A 94 5.53 7.89 5.41
CA MET A 94 6.83 7.75 6.03
C MET A 94 7.87 7.23 5.03
N ALA A 95 7.59 6.12 4.36
CA ALA A 95 8.48 5.56 3.35
C ALA A 95 8.73 6.53 2.18
N ARG A 96 7.71 7.28 1.74
CA ARG A 96 7.87 8.31 0.69
C ARG A 96 8.75 9.49 1.14
N ALA A 97 8.71 9.86 2.42
CA ALA A 97 9.55 10.93 2.94
C ALA A 97 11.04 10.57 2.80
N ASP A 98 11.40 9.32 3.05
CA ASP A 98 12.78 8.82 2.89
C ASP A 98 13.23 8.87 1.42
N VAL A 99 12.35 8.54 0.47
CA VAL A 99 12.64 8.66 -0.98
C VAL A 99 12.90 10.10 -1.37
N ARG A 100 12.16 11.06 -0.80
CA ARG A 100 12.30 12.51 -1.11
C ARG A 100 13.54 13.15 -0.47
N ALA A 101 14.06 12.57 0.59
CA ALA A 101 15.17 13.15 1.34
C ALA A 101 16.49 13.18 0.54
N ARG A 102 16.65 12.33 -0.47
CA ARG A 102 17.90 12.15 -1.23
C ARG A 102 17.61 11.86 -2.69
N PRO A 103 18.60 12.02 -3.62
CA PRO A 103 18.47 11.53 -4.99
C PRO A 103 18.12 10.04 -5.02
N VAL A 104 17.09 9.70 -5.80
CA VAL A 104 16.48 8.35 -5.81
C VAL A 104 17.49 7.26 -6.18
N LEU A 105 18.37 7.52 -7.17
CA LEU A 105 19.37 6.55 -7.60
C LEU A 105 20.41 6.23 -6.51
N GLY A 106 20.71 7.19 -5.64
CA GLY A 106 21.60 6.99 -4.48
C GLY A 106 20.89 6.40 -3.25
N ASN A 107 19.57 6.21 -3.33
CA ASN A 107 18.73 5.72 -2.24
C ASN A 107 17.74 4.65 -2.72
N TRP A 108 18.24 3.73 -3.54
CA TRP A 108 17.43 2.70 -4.20
C TRP A 108 16.66 1.82 -3.23
N GLN A 109 17.24 1.47 -2.10
CA GLN A 109 16.57 0.65 -1.08
C GLN A 109 15.35 1.36 -0.48
N ALA A 110 15.43 2.66 -0.22
CA ALA A 110 14.27 3.42 0.25
C ALA A 110 13.18 3.51 -0.82
N LEU A 111 13.54 3.64 -2.11
CA LEU A 111 12.58 3.57 -3.20
C LEU A 111 11.86 2.21 -3.21
N LEU A 112 12.59 1.11 -3.14
CA LEU A 112 12.02 -0.23 -3.11
C LEU A 112 11.11 -0.44 -1.90
N ALA A 113 11.55 -0.03 -0.70
CA ALA A 113 10.74 -0.10 0.52
C ALA A 113 9.43 0.69 0.35
N TYR A 114 9.49 1.88 -0.23
CA TYR A 114 8.31 2.68 -0.53
C TYR A 114 7.38 1.98 -1.53
N LEU A 115 7.91 1.49 -2.66
CA LEU A 115 7.09 0.84 -3.69
C LEU A 115 6.44 -0.44 -3.16
N LEU A 116 7.15 -1.25 -2.38
CA LEU A 116 6.61 -2.43 -1.71
C LEU A 116 5.48 -2.04 -0.75
N THR A 117 5.69 -1.03 0.10
CA THR A 117 4.66 -0.55 1.03
C THR A 117 3.41 -0.04 0.31
N ALA A 118 3.61 0.66 -0.82
CA ALA A 118 2.51 1.30 -1.55
C ALA A 118 1.75 0.37 -2.49
N MET A 119 2.38 -0.73 -2.97
CA MET A 119 1.87 -1.48 -4.12
C MET A 119 1.78 -3.00 -3.89
N ALA A 120 2.59 -3.59 -2.99
CA ALA A 120 2.74 -5.04 -2.91
C ALA A 120 1.44 -5.82 -2.65
N TYR A 121 0.50 -5.22 -1.92
CA TYR A 121 -0.75 -5.87 -1.53
C TYR A 121 -1.98 -5.28 -2.21
N GLU A 122 -1.80 -4.46 -3.26
CA GLU A 122 -2.93 -3.97 -4.05
C GLU A 122 -3.57 -5.10 -4.84
N GLN A 123 -4.89 -5.22 -4.73
CA GLN A 123 -5.67 -6.28 -5.39
C GLN A 123 -5.89 -6.01 -6.89
N ILE A 124 -5.62 -4.79 -7.30
CA ILE A 124 -5.76 -4.33 -8.69
C ILE A 124 -4.39 -3.89 -9.18
N GLU A 125 -4.05 -4.25 -10.41
CA GLU A 125 -2.83 -3.77 -11.03
C GLU A 125 -2.86 -2.24 -11.17
N GLN A 126 -1.80 -1.59 -10.70
CA GLN A 126 -1.59 -0.15 -10.80
C GLN A 126 -0.30 0.11 -11.55
N PHE A 127 -0.33 1.04 -12.49
CA PHE A 127 0.87 1.58 -13.10
C PHE A 127 1.18 2.95 -12.49
N ARG A 128 2.39 3.08 -11.96
CA ARG A 128 2.88 4.25 -11.23
C ARG A 128 4.10 4.83 -11.93
N VAL A 129 4.18 6.16 -11.94
CA VAL A 129 5.32 6.88 -12.52
C VAL A 129 5.91 7.81 -11.47
N LEU A 130 7.21 7.69 -11.27
CA LEU A 130 8.02 8.59 -10.47
C LEU A 130 8.76 9.54 -11.42
N PHE A 131 8.46 10.82 -11.31
CA PHE A 131 9.06 11.87 -12.12
C PHE A 131 10.23 12.48 -11.38
N LEU A 132 11.39 12.56 -12.02
CA LEU A 132 12.65 12.98 -11.41
C LEU A 132 13.22 14.23 -12.10
N ASP A 133 13.88 15.08 -11.32
CA ASP A 133 14.66 16.20 -11.83
C ASP A 133 16.03 15.74 -12.35
N ARG A 134 16.83 16.69 -12.88
CA ARG A 134 18.19 16.42 -13.38
C ARG A 134 19.15 15.87 -12.34
N LYS A 135 18.87 16.06 -11.04
CA LYS A 135 19.67 15.54 -9.94
C LYS A 135 19.07 14.23 -9.37
N ASN A 136 18.07 13.68 -10.06
CA ASN A 136 17.33 12.48 -9.64
C ASN A 136 16.57 12.65 -8.31
N HIS A 137 16.14 13.85 -7.95
CA HIS A 137 15.18 14.04 -6.85
C HIS A 137 13.76 13.82 -7.35
N LEU A 138 12.93 13.26 -6.49
CA LEU A 138 11.53 12.99 -6.77
C LEU A 138 10.72 14.29 -6.83
N ILE A 139 10.26 14.68 -8.03
CA ILE A 139 9.34 15.79 -8.27
C ILE A 139 7.91 15.38 -7.91
N ALA A 140 7.44 14.29 -8.53
CA ALA A 140 6.09 13.77 -8.35
C ALA A 140 6.09 12.25 -8.44
N ASP A 141 5.09 11.65 -7.81
CA ASP A 141 4.80 10.23 -7.79
C ASP A 141 3.31 10.07 -8.00
N GLU A 142 2.93 9.51 -9.14
CA GLU A 142 1.54 9.47 -9.61
C GLU A 142 1.15 8.08 -10.07
N VAL A 143 -0.03 7.63 -9.65
CA VAL A 143 -0.69 6.47 -10.26
C VAL A 143 -1.32 6.95 -11.56
N GLN A 144 -0.77 6.54 -12.68
CA GLN A 144 -1.26 6.93 -14.01
C GLN A 144 -2.45 6.10 -14.45
N GLN A 145 -2.49 4.85 -14.03
CA GLN A 145 -3.55 3.92 -14.42
C GLN A 145 -3.85 2.93 -13.29
N ARG A 146 -5.11 2.57 -13.16
CA ARG A 146 -5.59 1.42 -12.40
C ARG A 146 -6.36 0.54 -13.36
N GLY A 147 -5.91 -0.69 -13.55
CA GLY A 147 -6.49 -1.64 -14.51
C GLY A 147 -7.57 -2.51 -13.92
N THR A 148 -8.05 -3.43 -14.76
CA THR A 148 -8.72 -4.66 -14.35
C THR A 148 -7.68 -5.74 -14.08
N VAL A 149 -8.10 -6.88 -13.51
CA VAL A 149 -7.22 -7.95 -12.99
C VAL A 149 -6.11 -8.44 -13.95
N ASN A 150 -6.19 -8.17 -15.27
CA ASN A 150 -5.30 -8.76 -16.26
C ASN A 150 -4.62 -7.78 -17.23
N HIS A 151 -4.91 -6.49 -17.22
CA HIS A 151 -4.27 -5.55 -18.13
C HIS A 151 -4.55 -4.10 -17.75
N THR A 152 -3.47 -3.31 -17.69
CA THR A 152 -3.53 -1.87 -17.50
C THR A 152 -2.88 -1.20 -18.71
N PRO A 153 -3.66 -0.70 -19.70
CA PRO A 153 -3.08 -0.04 -20.86
C PRO A 153 -2.38 1.25 -20.43
N VAL A 154 -1.08 1.30 -20.62
CA VAL A 154 -0.27 2.50 -20.40
C VAL A 154 -0.03 3.18 -21.74
N TYR A 155 -0.36 4.46 -21.79
CA TYR A 155 -0.14 5.27 -23.00
C TYR A 155 1.12 6.13 -22.82
N PRO A 156 2.24 5.81 -23.51
CA PRO A 156 3.48 6.59 -23.42
C PRO A 156 3.29 8.09 -23.59
N ARG A 157 2.41 8.50 -24.51
CA ARG A 157 2.11 9.92 -24.74
C ARG A 157 1.56 10.64 -23.49
N GLU A 158 0.73 9.99 -22.66
CA GLU A 158 0.17 10.62 -21.47
C GLU A 158 1.22 10.73 -20.37
N VAL A 159 2.06 9.69 -20.19
CA VAL A 159 3.20 9.71 -19.28
C VAL A 159 4.17 10.83 -19.66
N LEU A 160 4.53 10.92 -20.92
CA LEU A 160 5.50 11.92 -21.41
C LEU A 160 4.92 13.33 -21.39
N LYS A 161 3.66 13.52 -21.74
CA LYS A 161 2.96 14.79 -21.57
C LYS A 161 3.04 15.27 -20.12
N ARG A 162 2.82 14.36 -19.17
CA ARG A 162 2.92 14.69 -17.75
C ARG A 162 4.34 15.00 -17.33
N ALA A 163 5.33 14.25 -17.83
CA ALA A 163 6.75 14.50 -17.60
C ALA A 163 7.18 15.92 -18.07
N LEU A 164 6.73 16.33 -19.26
CA LEU A 164 7.01 17.67 -19.79
C LEU A 164 6.36 18.77 -18.92
N ILE A 165 5.10 18.60 -18.51
CA ILE A 165 4.42 19.55 -17.60
C ILE A 165 5.18 19.73 -16.28
N LEU A 166 5.76 18.63 -15.75
CA LEU A 166 6.51 18.63 -14.51
C LEU A 166 7.98 19.06 -14.68
N ASN A 167 8.43 19.31 -15.93
CA ASN A 167 9.85 19.51 -16.26
C ASN A 167 10.74 18.37 -15.75
N ALA A 168 10.23 17.13 -15.79
CA ALA A 168 10.99 15.96 -15.41
C ALA A 168 12.06 15.63 -16.46
N SER A 169 13.25 15.30 -16.01
CA SER A 169 14.38 14.90 -16.85
C SER A 169 14.55 13.37 -16.88
N ALA A 170 13.96 12.67 -15.91
CA ALA A 170 14.01 11.21 -15.88
C ALA A 170 12.74 10.63 -15.23
N LEU A 171 12.53 9.34 -15.50
CA LEU A 171 11.41 8.55 -15.00
C LEU A 171 11.91 7.25 -14.37
N ILE A 172 11.23 6.81 -13.34
CA ILE A 172 11.15 5.41 -12.92
C ILE A 172 9.68 5.02 -12.98
N VAL A 173 9.38 3.89 -13.61
CA VAL A 173 8.02 3.38 -13.64
C VAL A 173 7.93 2.12 -12.79
N ALA A 174 6.77 1.87 -12.20
CA ALA A 174 6.50 0.68 -11.43
C ALA A 174 5.07 0.20 -11.65
N HIS A 175 4.87 -1.11 -11.65
CA HIS A 175 3.54 -1.70 -11.53
C HIS A 175 3.58 -2.90 -10.58
N ASN A 176 2.42 -3.25 -10.03
CA ASN A 176 2.31 -4.43 -9.20
C ASN A 176 1.59 -5.56 -9.93
N HIS A 177 1.99 -6.78 -9.62
CA HIS A 177 1.26 -7.98 -9.99
C HIS A 177 0.44 -8.48 -8.79
N PRO A 178 -0.89 -8.44 -8.84
CA PRO A 178 -1.76 -8.97 -7.76
C PRO A 178 -1.53 -10.46 -7.46
N SER A 179 -0.97 -11.21 -8.41
CA SER A 179 -0.56 -12.61 -8.20
C SER A 179 0.59 -12.77 -7.20
N GLY A 180 1.35 -11.69 -6.95
CA GLY A 180 2.55 -11.70 -6.11
C GLY A 180 3.83 -12.12 -6.82
N ASP A 181 3.77 -12.65 -8.05
CA ASP A 181 4.96 -12.97 -8.86
C ASP A 181 5.45 -11.72 -9.62
N PRO A 182 6.65 -11.19 -9.33
CA PRO A 182 7.16 -9.99 -9.99
C PRO A 182 7.74 -10.23 -11.38
N LYS A 183 7.59 -11.43 -11.94
CA LYS A 183 8.14 -11.75 -13.25
C LYS A 183 7.48 -10.89 -14.34
N PRO A 184 8.25 -10.07 -15.10
CA PRO A 184 7.70 -9.26 -16.17
C PRO A 184 7.02 -10.10 -17.25
N SER A 185 5.84 -9.67 -17.69
CA SER A 185 5.16 -10.25 -18.84
C SER A 185 5.76 -9.76 -20.16
N ARG A 186 5.40 -10.41 -21.26
CA ARG A 186 5.78 -9.94 -22.60
C ARG A 186 5.21 -8.55 -22.91
N ALA A 187 3.99 -8.28 -22.48
CA ALA A 187 3.34 -6.98 -22.66
C ALA A 187 4.09 -5.87 -21.89
N ASP A 188 4.55 -6.16 -20.65
CA ASP A 188 5.36 -5.21 -19.88
C ASP A 188 6.66 -4.86 -20.59
N ILE A 189 7.30 -5.86 -21.20
CA ILE A 189 8.55 -5.65 -21.95
C ILE A 189 8.30 -4.78 -23.19
N GLU A 190 7.25 -5.06 -23.95
CA GLU A 190 6.89 -4.30 -25.14
C GLU A 190 6.54 -2.85 -24.80
N MET A 191 5.66 -2.64 -23.81
CA MET A 191 5.27 -1.31 -23.33
C MET A 191 6.48 -0.51 -22.81
N THR A 192 7.38 -1.15 -22.06
CA THR A 192 8.59 -0.49 -21.55
C THR A 192 9.51 -0.03 -22.66
N ARG A 193 9.67 -0.83 -23.73
CA ARG A 193 10.45 -0.46 -24.91
C ARG A 193 9.84 0.73 -25.65
N GLU A 194 8.52 0.74 -25.82
CA GLU A 194 7.81 1.85 -26.45
C GLU A 194 7.98 3.14 -25.63
N LEU A 195 7.76 3.06 -24.31
CA LEU A 195 7.94 4.21 -23.41
C LEU A 195 9.37 4.73 -23.45
N LYS A 196 10.38 3.84 -23.37
CA LYS A 196 11.80 4.22 -23.44
C LYS A 196 12.14 4.91 -24.76
N ALA A 197 11.69 4.36 -25.89
CA ALA A 197 11.94 4.96 -27.19
C ALA A 197 11.32 6.35 -27.33
N ALA A 198 10.09 6.52 -26.89
CA ALA A 198 9.38 7.79 -26.91
C ALA A 198 10.00 8.82 -25.92
N ALA A 199 10.41 8.39 -24.74
CA ALA A 199 11.08 9.24 -23.73
C ALA A 199 12.42 9.76 -24.25
N LYS A 200 13.21 8.89 -24.88
CA LYS A 200 14.51 9.25 -25.47
C LYS A 200 14.39 10.37 -26.52
N ALA A 201 13.33 10.35 -27.33
CA ALA A 201 13.09 11.40 -28.34
C ALA A 201 12.81 12.77 -27.73
N LEU A 202 12.45 12.83 -26.45
CA LEU A 202 12.19 14.04 -25.67
C LEU A 202 13.31 14.34 -24.66
N GLU A 203 14.46 13.65 -24.78
CA GLU A 203 15.59 13.77 -23.83
C GLU A 203 15.20 13.47 -22.38
N ILE A 204 14.20 12.61 -22.16
CA ILE A 204 13.78 12.12 -20.86
C ILE A 204 14.34 10.70 -20.69
N GLU A 205 15.08 10.47 -19.59
CA GLU A 205 15.67 9.16 -19.33
C GLU A 205 14.71 8.24 -18.57
N LEU A 206 14.49 7.02 -19.06
CA LEU A 206 13.84 5.98 -18.30
C LEU A 206 14.89 5.19 -17.51
N HIS A 207 15.00 5.46 -16.20
CA HIS A 207 16.02 4.84 -15.35
C HIS A 207 15.75 3.38 -15.06
N ASP A 208 14.51 3.03 -14.75
CA ASP A 208 14.11 1.64 -14.51
C ASP A 208 12.61 1.44 -14.68
N HIS A 209 12.22 0.18 -14.82
CA HIS A 209 10.87 -0.30 -14.64
C HIS A 209 10.89 -1.41 -13.57
N VAL A 210 10.12 -1.23 -12.50
CA VAL A 210 10.11 -2.14 -11.35
C VAL A 210 8.76 -2.83 -11.27
N VAL A 211 8.76 -4.16 -11.31
CA VAL A 211 7.55 -4.96 -11.07
C VAL A 211 7.52 -5.36 -9.61
N ILE A 212 6.41 -5.10 -8.93
CA ILE A 212 6.22 -5.35 -7.50
C ILE A 212 5.35 -6.59 -7.31
N GLY A 213 5.89 -7.57 -6.59
CA GLY A 213 5.16 -8.73 -6.09
C GLY A 213 4.94 -8.65 -4.58
N HIS A 214 4.49 -9.77 -3.98
CA HIS A 214 4.29 -9.85 -2.53
C HIS A 214 5.64 -9.98 -1.81
N GLY A 215 6.13 -8.87 -1.24
CA GLY A 215 7.41 -8.82 -0.53
C GLY A 215 8.65 -8.97 -1.42
N THR A 216 8.49 -8.95 -2.74
CA THR A 216 9.55 -9.14 -3.73
C THR A 216 9.39 -8.19 -4.92
N HIS A 217 10.42 -8.05 -5.74
CA HIS A 217 10.38 -7.19 -6.92
C HIS A 217 11.30 -7.71 -8.04
N ALA A 218 11.07 -7.22 -9.25
CA ALA A 218 11.97 -7.39 -10.38
C ALA A 218 12.26 -6.01 -11.01
N SER A 219 13.53 -5.74 -11.29
CA SER A 219 14.00 -4.54 -12.00
C SER A 219 14.35 -4.90 -13.44
N PHE A 220 13.81 -4.18 -14.39
CA PHE A 220 14.12 -4.36 -15.82
C PHE A 220 15.58 -4.08 -16.12
N ARG A 221 16.17 -3.08 -15.46
CA ARG A 221 17.59 -2.80 -15.58
C ARG A 221 18.44 -3.98 -15.10
N SER A 222 18.13 -4.53 -13.93
CA SER A 222 18.86 -5.67 -13.38
C SER A 222 18.70 -6.94 -14.21
N LEU A 223 17.57 -7.10 -14.90
CA LEU A 223 17.28 -8.21 -15.80
C LEU A 223 17.85 -8.01 -17.22
N GLY A 224 18.46 -6.86 -17.52
CA GLY A 224 18.96 -6.55 -18.88
C GLY A 224 17.85 -6.33 -19.90
N LEU A 225 16.66 -5.94 -19.49
CA LEU A 225 15.48 -5.70 -20.33
C LEU A 225 15.31 -4.23 -20.73
N LEU A 226 16.13 -3.33 -20.12
CA LEU A 226 16.03 -1.89 -20.33
C LEU A 226 17.18 -1.34 -21.15
#